data_9344f9a15372cf9691b380c250a0e515
#
_entry.id   9344f9a15372cf9691b380c250a0e515
#
_cell.length_a   1.000
_cell.length_b   1.000
_cell.length_c   1.000
_cell.angle_alpha   90.00
_cell.angle_beta   90.00
_cell.angle_gamma   90.00
#
_symmetry.space_group_name_H-M   'P 1'
#
loop_
_entity.id
_entity.type
_entity.pdbx_description
1 polymer ?
#
loop_
_entity_poly.entity_id
_entity_poly.type
_entity_poly.pdbx_seq_one_letter_code
_entity_poly.pdbx_strand_id
1 'polypeptide(L)'
;MELKLMKTQKLTPLAQWLIIAKLNHCFKGNHLSMQEIADLFKVERISIRRAAEQLEAHGFAHRVRGKGVDMHKVYLDWDKGKVQLWEAAIKYMKPPCVRHYHVKTPANMELFTPGGLHLLSERTTHKKIDGKPHLVYKGFSQSRKRNEALIERVRPSEADYVVEFWSYPPILPGKDEMDNLSLYLSTDATGDRDMEMNHALILTTFDWDGHGHYTPRRFRRTPLSGIFGR
;
A
#
# COMPACT_ATOMS: atom_id res chain seq x y z
N MET A 1 -22.35 20.00 0.60
CA MET A 1 -21.89 19.61 1.95
C MET A 1 -21.14 18.29 1.96
N GLU A 2 -21.52 17.28 1.16
CA GLU A 2 -20.87 15.96 1.07
C GLU A 2 -19.40 15.98 0.61
N LEU A 3 -19.05 16.77 -0.40
CA LEU A 3 -17.66 16.88 -0.89
C LEU A 3 -16.67 17.39 0.17
N LYS A 4 -17.12 18.24 1.10
CA LYS A 4 -16.27 18.78 2.17
C LYS A 4 -16.03 17.77 3.28
N LEU A 5 -16.99 16.91 3.55
CA LEU A 5 -16.87 15.79 4.50
C LEU A 5 -15.94 14.68 3.95
N MET A 6 -15.96 14.40 2.64
CA MET A 6 -15.08 13.40 2.03
C MET A 6 -13.60 13.80 2.09
N LYS A 7 -13.26 15.09 2.03
CA LYS A 7 -11.87 15.59 2.08
C LYS A 7 -11.16 15.36 3.42
N THR A 8 -11.88 15.11 4.49
CA THR A 8 -11.31 14.86 5.81
C THR A 8 -11.23 13.37 6.16
N GLN A 9 -11.88 12.52 5.37
CA GLN A 9 -11.90 11.08 5.64
C GLN A 9 -10.61 10.40 5.20
N LYS A 10 -10.18 9.40 5.98
CA LYS A 10 -9.11 8.50 5.57
C LYS A 10 -9.50 7.73 4.30
N LEU A 11 -8.52 7.42 3.48
CA LEU A 11 -8.71 6.65 2.26
C LEU A 11 -9.27 5.25 2.54
N THR A 12 -10.15 4.79 1.66
CA THR A 12 -10.55 3.38 1.65
C THR A 12 -9.37 2.51 1.22
N PRO A 13 -9.34 1.23 1.61
CA PRO A 13 -8.25 0.33 1.22
C PRO A 13 -7.98 0.30 -0.28
N LEU A 14 -9.03 0.30 -1.10
CA LEU A 14 -8.89 0.27 -2.55
C LEU A 14 -8.36 1.60 -3.11
N ALA A 15 -8.83 2.75 -2.61
CA ALA A 15 -8.31 4.05 -3.02
C ALA A 15 -6.82 4.19 -2.66
N GLN A 16 -6.42 3.75 -1.47
CA GLN A 16 -5.03 3.70 -1.04
C GLN A 16 -4.20 2.79 -1.94
N TRP A 17 -4.69 1.58 -2.25
CA TRP A 17 -4.01 0.61 -3.11
C TRP A 17 -3.83 1.14 -4.54
N LEU A 18 -4.82 1.87 -5.10
CA LEU A 18 -4.71 2.55 -6.40
C LEU A 18 -3.59 3.61 -6.41
N ILE A 19 -3.46 4.42 -5.35
CA ILE A 19 -2.36 5.39 -5.24
C ILE A 19 -1.01 4.66 -5.22
N ILE A 20 -0.87 3.64 -4.39
CA ILE A 20 0.37 2.86 -4.28
C ILE A 20 0.72 2.22 -5.63
N ALA A 21 -0.26 1.66 -6.34
CA ALA A 21 -0.06 1.09 -7.67
C ALA A 21 0.37 2.15 -8.70
N LYS A 22 -0.20 3.36 -8.65
CA LYS A 22 0.23 4.48 -9.50
C LYS A 22 1.67 4.86 -9.24
N LEU A 23 2.06 4.96 -7.97
CA LEU A 23 3.42 5.30 -7.57
C LEU A 23 4.42 4.22 -8.02
N ASN A 24 4.04 2.95 -7.96
CA ASN A 24 4.84 1.79 -8.37
C ASN A 24 4.77 1.46 -9.87
N HIS A 25 4.30 2.37 -10.71
CA HIS A 25 4.24 2.22 -12.18
C HIS A 25 3.42 1.00 -12.68
N CYS A 26 2.43 0.54 -11.91
CA CYS A 26 1.59 -0.59 -12.29
C CYS A 26 0.63 -0.24 -13.46
N PHE A 27 0.38 1.03 -13.72
CA PHE A 27 -0.42 1.47 -14.84
C PHE A 27 0.48 1.68 -16.07
N LYS A 28 0.41 0.76 -17.04
CA LYS A 28 1.09 0.89 -18.32
C LYS A 28 0.46 2.04 -19.10
N GLY A 29 1.24 3.10 -19.35
CA GLY A 29 0.72 4.35 -19.88
C GLY A 29 -0.11 5.11 -18.82
N ASN A 30 -0.45 6.36 -19.09
CA ASN A 30 -1.19 7.16 -18.11
C ASN A 30 -2.72 6.97 -18.19
N HIS A 31 -3.23 6.09 -19.06
CA HIS A 31 -4.64 6.07 -19.45
C HIS A 31 -5.22 4.65 -19.45
N LEU A 32 -5.37 4.03 -18.27
CA LEU A 32 -6.23 2.87 -18.15
C LEU A 32 -7.67 3.32 -17.87
N SER A 33 -8.63 2.75 -18.61
CA SER A 33 -10.04 2.94 -18.31
C SER A 33 -10.40 2.30 -16.97
N MET A 34 -11.49 2.73 -16.37
CA MET A 34 -11.98 2.18 -15.10
C MET A 34 -12.28 0.67 -15.20
N GLN A 35 -12.63 0.16 -16.39
CA GLN A 35 -12.80 -1.27 -16.60
C GLN A 35 -11.45 -2.00 -16.60
N GLU A 36 -10.46 -1.50 -17.35
CA GLU A 36 -9.13 -2.09 -17.38
C GLU A 36 -8.45 -2.09 -16.00
N ILE A 37 -8.69 -1.03 -15.19
CA ILE A 37 -8.25 -0.99 -13.80
C ILE A 37 -8.97 -2.07 -12.97
N ALA A 38 -10.29 -2.24 -13.14
CA ALA A 38 -11.05 -3.26 -12.42
C ALA A 38 -10.56 -4.67 -12.75
N ASP A 39 -10.27 -4.95 -14.02
CA ASP A 39 -9.75 -6.23 -14.50
C ASP A 39 -8.33 -6.48 -13.94
N LEU A 40 -7.46 -5.48 -13.98
CA LEU A 40 -6.10 -5.55 -13.46
C LEU A 40 -6.06 -5.84 -11.96
N PHE A 41 -6.95 -5.20 -11.19
CA PHE A 41 -7.04 -5.35 -9.75
C PHE A 41 -7.93 -6.53 -9.32
N LYS A 42 -8.59 -7.20 -10.26
CA LYS A 42 -9.55 -8.29 -10.02
C LYS A 42 -10.65 -7.91 -9.02
N VAL A 43 -11.22 -6.73 -9.22
CA VAL A 43 -12.31 -6.19 -8.41
C VAL A 43 -13.46 -5.72 -9.28
N GLU A 44 -14.64 -5.55 -8.70
CA GLU A 44 -15.79 -5.04 -9.42
C GLU A 44 -15.60 -3.58 -9.86
N ARG A 45 -16.05 -3.23 -11.06
CA ARG A 45 -15.99 -1.87 -11.62
C ARG A 45 -16.62 -0.83 -10.69
N ILE A 46 -17.70 -1.19 -9.98
CA ILE A 46 -18.35 -0.29 -9.02
C ILE A 46 -17.43 0.08 -7.85
N SER A 47 -16.57 -0.86 -7.43
CA SER A 47 -15.57 -0.60 -6.38
C SER A 47 -14.50 0.38 -6.84
N ILE A 48 -14.02 0.24 -8.09
CA ILE A 48 -13.08 1.20 -8.70
C ILE A 48 -13.74 2.57 -8.82
N ARG A 49 -15.01 2.64 -9.24
CA ARG A 49 -15.74 3.91 -9.34
C ARG A 49 -15.79 4.63 -7.98
N ARG A 50 -16.15 3.93 -6.90
CA ARG A 50 -16.20 4.51 -5.55
C ARG A 50 -14.82 4.97 -5.06
N ALA A 51 -13.77 4.20 -5.35
CA ALA A 51 -12.41 4.60 -5.04
C ALA A 51 -12.00 5.86 -5.83
N ALA A 52 -12.31 5.92 -7.13
CA ALA A 52 -12.05 7.08 -7.97
C ALA A 52 -12.79 8.35 -7.48
N GLU A 53 -14.05 8.22 -7.07
CA GLU A 53 -14.83 9.31 -6.47
C GLU A 53 -14.14 9.86 -5.20
N GLN A 54 -13.58 8.97 -4.39
CA GLN A 54 -12.81 9.39 -3.22
C GLN A 54 -11.50 10.09 -3.60
N LEU A 55 -10.75 9.57 -4.58
CA LEU A 55 -9.51 10.20 -5.08
C LEU A 55 -9.79 11.60 -5.66
N GLU A 56 -10.89 11.73 -6.38
CA GLU A 56 -11.36 12.99 -6.96
C GLU A 56 -11.73 14.02 -5.86
N ALA A 57 -12.45 13.58 -4.82
CA ALA A 57 -12.78 14.42 -3.68
C ALA A 57 -11.54 14.95 -2.93
N HIS A 58 -10.44 14.17 -2.89
CA HIS A 58 -9.17 14.59 -2.32
C HIS A 58 -8.30 15.43 -3.28
N GLY A 59 -8.65 15.52 -4.56
CA GLY A 59 -7.86 16.20 -5.59
C GLY A 59 -6.56 15.47 -5.92
N PHE A 60 -6.61 14.13 -5.92
CA PHE A 60 -5.48 13.28 -6.31
C PHE A 60 -5.56 12.82 -7.75
N ALA A 61 -6.76 12.61 -8.23
CA ALA A 61 -7.07 12.21 -9.59
C ALA A 61 -8.47 12.71 -9.99
N HIS A 62 -8.79 12.69 -11.27
CA HIS A 62 -10.12 12.98 -11.78
C HIS A 62 -10.53 12.02 -12.89
N ARG A 63 -11.83 11.91 -13.11
CA ARG A 63 -12.39 11.05 -14.16
C ARG A 63 -12.54 11.81 -15.46
N VAL A 64 -11.96 11.26 -16.53
CA VAL A 64 -12.01 11.84 -17.87
C VAL A 64 -12.74 10.89 -18.81
N ARG A 65 -13.67 11.40 -19.60
CA ARG A 65 -14.30 10.63 -20.68
C ARG A 65 -13.36 10.52 -21.88
N GLY A 66 -13.31 9.35 -22.47
CA GLY A 66 -12.63 9.14 -23.73
C GLY A 66 -13.24 9.97 -24.86
N LYS A 67 -12.49 10.09 -25.95
CA LYS A 67 -12.91 10.81 -27.16
C LYS A 67 -12.95 9.84 -28.35
N GLY A 68 -13.71 10.18 -29.37
CA GLY A 68 -13.80 9.38 -30.60
C GLY A 68 -14.35 7.97 -30.32
N VAL A 69 -13.62 6.95 -30.73
CA VAL A 69 -13.99 5.53 -30.57
C VAL A 69 -14.06 5.09 -29.10
N ASP A 70 -13.39 5.80 -28.22
CA ASP A 70 -13.34 5.52 -26.77
C ASP A 70 -14.34 6.37 -25.95
N MET A 71 -15.29 7.07 -26.58
CA MET A 71 -16.23 7.97 -25.88
C MET A 71 -17.09 7.29 -24.81
N HIS A 72 -17.20 5.96 -24.87
CA HIS A 72 -17.89 5.15 -23.87
C HIS A 72 -17.02 4.78 -22.66
N LYS A 73 -15.69 4.97 -22.75
CA LYS A 73 -14.75 4.68 -21.66
C LYS A 73 -14.60 5.88 -20.74
N VAL A 74 -14.35 5.58 -19.48
CA VAL A 74 -13.98 6.58 -18.45
C VAL A 74 -12.61 6.19 -17.93
N TYR A 75 -11.69 7.13 -17.93
CA TYR A 75 -10.31 7.00 -17.49
C TYR A 75 -10.11 7.70 -16.15
N LEU A 76 -9.09 7.25 -15.42
CA LEU A 76 -8.63 7.92 -14.21
C LEU A 76 -7.33 8.66 -14.56
N ASP A 77 -7.39 9.99 -14.55
CA ASP A 77 -6.23 10.85 -14.76
C ASP A 77 -5.72 11.41 -13.43
N TRP A 78 -4.41 11.61 -13.30
CA TRP A 78 -3.76 11.95 -12.05
C TRP A 78 -3.25 13.38 -12.05
N ASP A 79 -3.71 14.16 -11.06
CA ASP A 79 -3.48 15.60 -11.00
C ASP A 79 -2.06 15.98 -10.56
N LYS A 80 -1.32 15.04 -9.98
CA LYS A 80 -0.04 15.31 -9.31
C LYS A 80 1.08 14.41 -9.79
N GLY A 81 2.29 14.95 -9.81
CA GLY A 81 3.51 14.14 -9.90
C GLY A 81 3.63 13.19 -8.69
N LYS A 82 4.39 12.11 -8.82
CA LYS A 82 4.41 11.03 -7.82
C LYS A 82 4.83 11.46 -6.43
N VAL A 83 5.90 12.25 -6.30
CA VAL A 83 6.36 12.78 -4.99
C VAL A 83 5.27 13.64 -4.36
N GLN A 84 4.68 14.56 -5.14
CA GLN A 84 3.58 15.42 -4.67
C GLN A 84 2.34 14.62 -4.28
N LEU A 85 2.04 13.55 -5.04
CA LEU A 85 0.93 12.65 -4.74
C LEU A 85 1.17 11.92 -3.42
N TRP A 86 2.37 11.37 -3.20
CA TRP A 86 2.74 10.72 -1.94
C TRP A 86 2.61 11.67 -0.75
N GLU A 87 3.26 12.83 -0.81
CA GLU A 87 3.25 13.83 0.27
C GLU A 87 1.82 14.31 0.61
N ALA A 88 0.97 14.47 -0.41
CA ALA A 88 -0.42 14.88 -0.20
C ALA A 88 -1.30 13.75 0.35
N ALA A 89 -1.05 12.49 -0.05
CA ALA A 89 -1.92 11.36 0.24
C ALA A 89 -1.59 10.67 1.57
N ILE A 90 -0.32 10.65 2.00
CA ILE A 90 0.15 9.85 3.15
C ILE A 90 -0.64 10.16 4.43
N LYS A 91 -1.00 11.42 4.67
CA LYS A 91 -1.80 11.84 5.83
C LYS A 91 -3.22 11.26 5.87
N TYR A 92 -3.73 10.78 4.74
CA TYR A 92 -5.04 10.14 4.62
C TYR A 92 -4.95 8.62 4.54
N MET A 93 -3.75 8.06 4.40
CA MET A 93 -3.51 6.63 4.39
C MET A 93 -3.64 6.03 5.79
N LYS A 94 -3.82 4.72 5.83
CA LYS A 94 -3.87 3.91 7.06
C LYS A 94 -2.84 2.79 6.96
N PRO A 95 -2.32 2.31 8.09
CA PRO A 95 -1.59 1.06 8.09
C PRO A 95 -2.41 -0.04 7.41
N PRO A 96 -1.81 -0.82 6.50
CA PRO A 96 -2.55 -1.85 5.77
C PRO A 96 -2.93 -3.03 6.64
N CYS A 97 -2.15 -3.35 7.67
CA CYS A 97 -2.40 -4.45 8.59
C CYS A 97 -3.66 -4.20 9.42
N VAL A 98 -4.63 -5.10 9.30
CA VAL A 98 -5.89 -5.04 10.07
C VAL A 98 -5.94 -6.03 11.22
N ARG A 99 -5.16 -7.12 11.12
CA ARG A 99 -5.02 -8.15 12.16
C ARG A 99 -3.69 -8.87 12.01
N HIS A 100 -3.16 -9.31 13.13
CA HIS A 100 -2.02 -10.21 13.17
C HIS A 100 -2.27 -11.37 14.15
N TYR A 101 -1.59 -12.47 13.92
CA TYR A 101 -1.67 -13.68 14.74
C TYR A 101 -0.29 -14.28 14.92
N HIS A 102 -0.05 -14.77 16.13
CA HIS A 102 1.11 -15.58 16.44
C HIS A 102 0.83 -17.04 16.05
N VAL A 103 1.67 -17.62 15.21
CA VAL A 103 1.50 -18.98 14.70
C VAL A 103 2.83 -19.76 14.75
N LYS A 104 2.76 -21.07 14.77
CA LYS A 104 3.92 -21.89 14.44
C LYS A 104 4.21 -21.79 12.95
N THR A 105 4.26 -22.88 12.22
CA THR A 105 4.42 -22.84 10.77
C THR A 105 3.05 -22.87 10.10
N PRO A 106 2.68 -21.88 9.27
CA PRO A 106 1.45 -21.96 8.49
C PRO A 106 1.44 -23.18 7.58
N ALA A 107 0.31 -23.89 7.50
CA ALA A 107 0.19 -25.10 6.69
C ALA A 107 0.45 -24.85 5.19
N ASN A 108 0.12 -23.66 4.69
CA ASN A 108 0.24 -23.27 3.28
C ASN A 108 1.08 -21.98 3.16
N MET A 109 2.39 -22.10 3.28
CA MET A 109 3.34 -20.98 3.18
C MET A 109 3.22 -20.18 1.86
N GLU A 110 2.84 -20.84 0.78
CA GLU A 110 2.61 -20.21 -0.53
C GLU A 110 1.54 -19.11 -0.56
N LEU A 111 0.61 -19.13 0.42
CA LEU A 111 -0.41 -18.10 0.57
C LEU A 111 0.12 -16.81 1.19
N PHE A 112 1.37 -16.81 1.61
CA PHE A 112 1.98 -15.69 2.32
C PHE A 112 3.20 -15.16 1.57
N THR A 113 3.55 -13.92 1.89
CA THR A 113 4.80 -13.27 1.45
C THR A 113 5.51 -12.70 2.67
N PRO A 114 6.84 -12.64 2.70
CA PRO A 114 7.55 -11.91 3.74
C PRO A 114 7.06 -10.47 3.88
N GLY A 115 7.08 -9.94 5.10
CA GLY A 115 6.64 -8.59 5.38
C GLY A 115 7.13 -8.07 6.73
N GLY A 116 6.54 -6.95 7.17
CA GLY A 116 6.82 -6.33 8.46
C GLY A 116 8.28 -5.90 8.64
N LEU A 117 8.69 -5.84 9.90
CA LEU A 117 10.01 -5.32 10.30
C LEU A 117 11.18 -6.13 9.71
N HIS A 118 11.01 -7.43 9.58
CA HIS A 118 12.06 -8.31 9.05
C HIS A 118 12.38 -7.97 7.59
N LEU A 119 11.37 -7.90 6.73
CA LEU A 119 11.55 -7.50 5.33
C LEU A 119 12.06 -6.06 5.21
N LEU A 120 11.61 -5.16 6.09
CA LEU A 120 12.10 -3.79 6.14
C LEU A 120 13.62 -3.75 6.40
N SER A 121 14.11 -4.50 7.39
CA SER A 121 15.53 -4.55 7.70
C SER A 121 16.36 -5.21 6.60
N GLU A 122 15.85 -6.22 5.92
CA GLU A 122 16.52 -6.85 4.77
C GLU A 122 16.69 -5.87 3.61
N ARG A 123 15.66 -5.07 3.32
CA ARG A 123 15.67 -4.11 2.19
C ARG A 123 16.48 -2.85 2.47
N THR A 124 16.63 -2.46 3.72
CA THR A 124 17.34 -1.24 4.08
C THR A 124 18.78 -1.47 4.50
N THR A 125 19.18 -2.71 4.79
CA THR A 125 20.54 -3.09 5.22
C THR A 125 21.07 -2.32 6.45
N HIS A 126 20.16 -1.62 7.16
CA HIS A 126 20.59 -0.74 8.24
C HIS A 126 20.90 -1.54 9.52
N LYS A 127 19.93 -2.17 10.10
CA LYS A 127 20.10 -3.00 11.30
C LYS A 127 19.13 -4.15 11.25
N LYS A 128 19.66 -5.34 11.56
CA LYS A 128 18.78 -6.51 11.72
C LYS A 128 17.87 -6.25 12.92
N ILE A 129 16.58 -6.28 12.69
CA ILE A 129 15.58 -6.12 13.72
C ILE A 129 15.34 -7.48 14.34
N ASP A 130 15.60 -7.59 15.64
CA ASP A 130 15.30 -8.80 16.40
C ASP A 130 13.79 -8.98 16.48
N GLY A 131 13.34 -10.20 16.24
CA GLY A 131 11.93 -10.54 16.31
C GLY A 131 11.58 -11.73 15.44
N LYS A 132 10.31 -12.11 15.51
CA LYS A 132 9.80 -13.21 14.70
C LYS A 132 9.55 -12.73 13.26
N PRO A 133 9.82 -13.59 12.25
CA PRO A 133 9.51 -13.28 10.87
C PRO A 133 8.03 -12.98 10.70
N HIS A 134 7.72 -11.90 9.95
CA HIS A 134 6.36 -11.54 9.59
C HIS A 134 6.00 -12.10 8.22
N LEU A 135 4.83 -12.67 8.12
CA LEU A 135 4.26 -13.21 6.90
C LEU A 135 2.93 -12.52 6.61
N VAL A 136 2.78 -11.96 5.42
CA VAL A 136 1.57 -11.25 5.03
C VAL A 136 0.75 -12.10 4.07
N TYR A 137 -0.54 -12.26 4.34
CA TYR A 137 -1.46 -12.99 3.48
C TYR A 137 -1.64 -12.31 2.11
N LYS A 138 -1.41 -13.05 1.01
CA LYS A 138 -1.45 -12.52 -0.37
C LYS A 138 -2.84 -12.23 -0.91
N GLY A 139 -3.88 -12.80 -0.32
CA GLY A 139 -5.22 -12.76 -0.89
C GLY A 139 -6.05 -11.54 -0.51
N PHE A 140 -7.20 -11.42 -1.18
CA PHE A 140 -8.20 -10.40 -0.87
C PHE A 140 -8.97 -10.70 0.42
N SER A 141 -9.58 -9.67 0.99
CA SER A 141 -10.36 -9.76 2.21
C SER A 141 -11.55 -10.74 2.14
N GLN A 142 -12.08 -11.04 0.95
CA GLN A 142 -13.18 -12.00 0.78
C GLN A 142 -12.78 -13.43 1.12
N SER A 143 -11.56 -13.85 0.77
CA SER A 143 -11.00 -15.16 1.11
C SER A 143 -10.37 -15.19 2.50
N ARG A 144 -10.13 -14.03 3.11
CA ARG A 144 -9.43 -13.87 4.39
C ARG A 144 -10.08 -14.67 5.53
N LYS A 145 -11.39 -14.55 5.72
CA LYS A 145 -12.11 -15.24 6.82
C LYS A 145 -11.90 -16.75 6.78
N ARG A 146 -11.95 -17.33 5.57
CA ARG A 146 -11.73 -18.77 5.38
C ARG A 146 -10.30 -19.16 5.74
N ASN A 147 -9.32 -18.37 5.32
CA ASN A 147 -7.91 -18.66 5.56
C ASN A 147 -7.49 -18.35 7.01
N GLU A 148 -8.09 -17.34 7.66
CA GLU A 148 -7.92 -17.11 9.09
C GLU A 148 -8.38 -18.30 9.95
N ALA A 149 -9.43 -19.00 9.52
CA ALA A 149 -9.92 -20.19 10.22
C ALA A 149 -8.97 -21.41 10.13
N LEU A 150 -8.08 -21.42 9.12
CA LEU A 150 -7.09 -22.49 8.92
C LEU A 150 -5.77 -22.25 9.68
N ILE A 151 -5.65 -21.11 10.38
CA ILE A 151 -4.45 -20.75 11.11
C ILE A 151 -4.53 -21.25 12.56
N GLU A 152 -3.63 -22.12 12.93
CA GLU A 152 -3.43 -22.53 14.33
C GLU A 152 -2.72 -21.41 15.10
N ARG A 153 -3.48 -20.74 15.97
CA ARG A 153 -2.99 -19.66 16.80
C ARG A 153 -2.33 -20.21 18.04
N VAL A 154 -1.16 -19.67 18.37
CA VAL A 154 -0.41 -20.03 19.55
C VAL A 154 -0.08 -18.80 20.40
N ARG A 155 0.46 -19.00 21.60
CA ARG A 155 0.93 -17.90 22.44
C ARG A 155 2.15 -17.22 21.79
N PRO A 156 2.38 -15.93 22.02
CA PRO A 156 3.54 -15.22 21.45
C PRO A 156 4.88 -15.92 21.73
N SER A 157 5.05 -16.52 22.91
CA SER A 157 6.27 -17.25 23.29
C SER A 157 6.49 -18.54 22.48
N GLU A 158 5.42 -19.17 22.00
CA GLU A 158 5.43 -20.45 21.29
C GLU A 158 5.45 -20.31 19.77
N ALA A 159 5.28 -19.09 19.27
CA ALA A 159 5.17 -18.81 17.84
C ALA A 159 6.54 -18.76 17.17
N ASP A 160 6.59 -19.23 15.93
CA ASP A 160 7.75 -19.07 15.04
C ASP A 160 7.57 -17.88 14.09
N TYR A 161 6.30 -17.51 13.80
CA TYR A 161 5.94 -16.43 12.88
C TYR A 161 4.84 -15.53 13.44
N VAL A 162 4.80 -14.30 12.89
CA VAL A 162 3.65 -13.40 12.98
C VAL A 162 2.97 -13.34 11.63
N VAL A 163 1.72 -13.78 11.53
CA VAL A 163 0.93 -13.70 10.31
C VAL A 163 0.07 -12.45 10.33
N GLU A 164 0.17 -11.64 9.27
CA GLU A 164 -0.58 -10.40 9.09
C GLU A 164 -1.65 -10.53 8.00
N PHE A 165 -2.82 -9.99 8.25
CA PHE A 165 -3.88 -9.81 7.27
C PHE A 165 -4.07 -8.34 6.98
N TRP A 166 -3.87 -7.97 5.72
CA TRP A 166 -3.95 -6.59 5.28
C TRP A 166 -5.32 -6.27 4.68
N SER A 167 -5.67 -4.99 4.65
CA SER A 167 -6.92 -4.48 4.09
C SER A 167 -6.98 -4.55 2.56
N TYR A 168 -5.82 -4.68 1.90
CA TYR A 168 -5.65 -4.94 0.47
C TYR A 168 -4.48 -5.91 0.26
N PRO A 169 -4.34 -6.56 -0.91
CA PRO A 169 -3.24 -7.48 -1.17
C PRO A 169 -1.88 -6.79 -1.07
N PRO A 170 -0.87 -7.41 -0.44
CA PRO A 170 0.47 -6.81 -0.26
C PRO A 170 1.28 -6.76 -1.55
N ILE A 171 0.89 -7.56 -2.56
CA ILE A 171 1.55 -7.62 -3.86
C ILE A 171 0.70 -6.87 -4.87
N LEU A 172 1.32 -5.92 -5.55
CA LEU A 172 0.69 -5.10 -6.57
C LEU A 172 0.45 -5.91 -7.86
N PRO A 173 -0.55 -5.55 -8.67
CA PRO A 173 -0.78 -6.18 -9.96
C PRO A 173 0.46 -6.15 -10.86
N GLY A 174 0.86 -7.33 -11.38
CA GLY A 174 2.03 -7.49 -12.24
C GLY A 174 3.38 -7.40 -11.52
N LYS A 175 3.38 -7.52 -10.20
CA LYS A 175 4.58 -7.65 -9.36
C LYS A 175 4.60 -9.00 -8.67
N ASP A 176 5.79 -9.46 -8.29
CA ASP A 176 6.00 -10.75 -7.61
C ASP A 176 6.27 -10.56 -6.10
N GLU A 177 6.63 -9.33 -5.71
CA GLU A 177 7.01 -8.99 -4.34
C GLU A 177 6.17 -7.84 -3.79
N MET A 178 6.14 -7.75 -2.46
CA MET A 178 5.55 -6.62 -1.74
C MET A 178 6.27 -5.31 -2.12
N ASP A 179 5.49 -4.26 -2.35
CA ASP A 179 6.06 -2.94 -2.64
C ASP A 179 6.59 -2.22 -1.38
N ASN A 180 7.56 -1.35 -1.59
CA ASN A 180 8.22 -0.62 -0.51
C ASN A 180 7.31 0.40 0.19
N LEU A 181 6.33 0.99 -0.50
CA LEU A 181 5.43 1.97 0.11
C LEU A 181 4.40 1.30 1.03
N SER A 182 3.88 0.12 0.63
CA SER A 182 3.03 -0.69 1.51
C SER A 182 3.81 -1.20 2.72
N LEU A 183 5.07 -1.59 2.54
CA LEU A 183 5.94 -1.99 3.64
C LEU A 183 6.19 -0.83 4.61
N TYR A 184 6.49 0.37 4.10
CA TYR A 184 6.60 1.60 4.88
C TYR A 184 5.34 1.86 5.73
N LEU A 185 4.15 1.74 5.12
CA LEU A 185 2.88 1.96 5.81
C LEU A 185 2.51 0.87 6.82
N SER A 186 3.09 -0.33 6.71
CA SER A 186 2.80 -1.44 7.61
C SER A 186 3.60 -1.40 8.91
N THR A 187 4.64 -0.59 8.96
CA THR A 187 5.57 -0.50 10.09
C THR A 187 5.45 0.86 10.77
N ASP A 188 5.44 0.86 12.09
CA ASP A 188 5.41 2.10 12.90
C ASP A 188 6.85 2.46 13.29
N ALA A 189 7.25 3.69 12.95
CA ALA A 189 8.59 4.21 13.28
C ALA A 189 8.57 5.18 14.48
N THR A 190 7.42 5.37 15.13
CA THR A 190 7.26 6.38 16.17
C THR A 190 8.12 6.07 17.39
N GLY A 191 9.10 6.93 17.64
CA GLY A 191 9.96 6.85 18.83
C GLY A 191 11.11 5.84 18.75
N ASP A 192 11.28 5.15 17.62
CA ASP A 192 12.42 4.25 17.36
C ASP A 192 13.30 4.84 16.25
N ARG A 193 14.50 5.27 16.62
CA ARG A 193 15.45 5.92 15.70
C ARG A 193 15.90 5.00 14.55
N ASP A 194 16.07 3.70 14.82
CA ASP A 194 16.50 2.74 13.80
C ASP A 194 15.36 2.53 12.81
N MET A 195 14.11 2.52 13.26
CA MET A 195 12.93 2.46 12.42
C MET A 195 12.73 3.72 11.57
N GLU A 196 12.92 4.90 12.16
CA GLU A 196 12.88 6.17 11.42
C GLU A 196 13.94 6.19 10.30
N MET A 197 15.14 5.66 10.57
CA MET A 197 16.19 5.55 9.56
C MET A 197 15.81 4.57 8.46
N ASN A 198 15.26 3.39 8.78
CA ASN A 198 14.80 2.41 7.80
C ASN A 198 13.68 2.98 6.92
N HIS A 199 12.74 3.72 7.50
CA HIS A 199 11.69 4.42 6.75
C HIS A 199 12.27 5.49 5.82
N ALA A 200 13.24 6.27 6.28
CA ALA A 200 13.92 7.27 5.45
C ALA A 200 14.66 6.62 4.28
N LEU A 201 15.33 5.48 4.51
CA LEU A 201 16.02 4.73 3.46
C LEU A 201 15.05 4.20 2.40
N ILE A 202 13.91 3.61 2.80
CA ILE A 202 12.89 3.16 1.84
C ILE A 202 12.42 4.31 0.94
N LEU A 203 12.11 5.47 1.50
CA LEU A 203 11.62 6.60 0.72
C LEU A 203 12.71 7.20 -0.18
N THR A 204 13.97 7.22 0.28
CA THR A 204 15.09 7.74 -0.53
C THR A 204 15.52 6.80 -1.65
N THR A 205 15.34 5.49 -1.46
CA THR A 205 15.67 4.47 -2.48
C THR A 205 14.50 4.12 -3.39
N PHE A 206 13.31 4.65 -3.13
CA PHE A 206 12.13 4.39 -3.95
C PHE A 206 12.29 5.03 -5.35
N ASP A 207 11.97 4.26 -6.39
CA ASP A 207 12.02 4.71 -7.80
C ASP A 207 10.83 5.63 -8.13
N TRP A 208 10.95 6.89 -7.78
CA TRP A 208 9.92 7.90 -8.05
C TRP A 208 9.74 8.20 -9.54
N ASP A 209 10.79 8.05 -10.34
CA ASP A 209 10.79 8.44 -11.75
C ASP A 209 10.48 7.26 -12.70
N GLY A 210 10.60 6.01 -12.24
CA GLY A 210 10.31 4.81 -13.04
C GLY A 210 11.41 4.41 -14.00
N HIS A 211 12.62 4.91 -13.81
CA HIS A 211 13.76 4.65 -14.67
C HIS A 211 14.77 3.66 -14.07
N GLY A 212 14.48 3.09 -12.91
CA GLY A 212 15.35 2.17 -12.20
C GLY A 212 16.68 2.79 -11.72
N HIS A 213 16.86 4.08 -11.90
CA HIS A 213 18.05 4.80 -11.48
C HIS A 213 17.78 5.64 -10.25
N TYR A 214 18.50 5.33 -9.21
CA TYR A 214 18.53 6.09 -7.97
C TYR A 214 19.14 7.47 -8.20
N THR A 215 18.34 8.52 -8.10
CA THR A 215 18.82 9.88 -7.88
C THR A 215 18.44 10.28 -6.46
N PRO A 216 19.42 10.46 -5.54
CA PRO A 216 19.11 10.93 -4.20
C PRO A 216 18.58 12.36 -4.28
N ARG A 217 17.27 12.54 -4.37
CA ARG A 217 16.65 13.85 -4.14
C ARG A 217 16.71 14.11 -2.63
N ARG A 218 17.25 15.24 -2.26
CA ARG A 218 17.19 15.74 -0.88
C ARG A 218 15.72 15.90 -0.51
N PHE A 219 15.13 14.89 0.13
CA PHE A 219 13.88 15.08 0.85
C PHE A 219 14.13 16.19 1.89
N ARG A 220 13.44 17.31 1.76
CA ARG A 220 13.38 18.27 2.86
C ARG A 220 12.81 17.48 4.03
N ARG A 221 13.55 17.43 5.13
CA ARG A 221 13.10 16.88 6.41
C ARG A 221 11.81 17.61 6.80
N THR A 222 10.67 17.06 6.42
CA THR A 222 9.41 17.41 7.09
C THR A 222 9.46 16.62 8.38
N PRO A 223 9.43 17.25 9.55
CA PRO A 223 9.42 16.51 10.81
C PRO A 223 8.17 15.63 10.82
N LEU A 224 8.35 14.30 10.85
CA LEU A 224 7.26 13.32 10.90
C LEU A 224 6.42 13.42 12.19
N SER A 225 6.87 14.20 13.18
CA SER A 225 6.19 14.44 14.45
C SER A 225 4.79 15.07 14.36
N GLY A 226 4.35 15.51 13.18
CA GLY A 226 3.00 16.06 12.96
C GLY A 226 2.00 15.11 12.32
N ILE A 227 2.40 13.90 11.89
CA ILE A 227 1.54 13.01 11.09
C ILE A 227 0.76 12.02 11.97
N PHE A 228 1.27 11.70 13.14
CA PHE A 228 0.63 10.81 14.11
C PHE A 228 0.19 11.60 15.36
N GLY A 229 -0.61 12.64 15.18
CA GLY A 229 -1.32 13.30 16.26
C GLY A 229 -2.40 12.38 16.84
N ARG A 230 -2.35 12.18 18.14
CA ARG A 230 -3.14 11.40 19.11
C ARG A 230 -4.56 11.03 18.69
#